data_b7a67563a050df9eb3e70244a376d0d1
#
_entry.id   b7a67563a050df9eb3e70244a376d0d1
#
_cell.length_a   1.000
_cell.length_b   1.000
_cell.length_c   1.000
_cell.angle_alpha   90.00
_cell.angle_beta   90.00
_cell.angle_gamma   90.00
#
_symmetry.space_group_name_H-M   'P 1'
#
loop_
_entity.id
_entity.type
_entity.pdbx_description
1 polymer ?
#
loop_
_entity_poly.entity_id
_entity_poly.type
_entity_poly.pdbx_seq_one_letter_code
_entity_poly.pdbx_strand_id
1 'polypeptide(L)'
;DTAVIDDWAKAEGAQAALLARVAGRMGALDDRLERGSKGWRHRLALIEAADLSWYAGDRVSPDRLALWTSMRLSGVQDDSNALARIGWAVRRLTGGPGPMTDLAAFLDRRDPETIEDTAERFEDRASGWIDGMTAAADLHPITRACMGFHLWSLAGLGQHGDQIEATVTAARIAAGDGRGAIFAPIAKGGAGGLRAAGLPFERLTHWL
;
A
#
# COMPACT_ATOMS: atom_id res chain seq x y z
N ASP A 1 -0.55 -1.15 -21.24
CA ASP A 1 -0.24 -0.18 -22.30
C ASP A 1 1.20 0.31 -22.13
N THR A 2 2.08 -0.04 -23.09
CA THR A 2 3.52 0.23 -23.04
C THR A 2 3.82 1.72 -22.86
N ALA A 3 3.00 2.61 -23.46
CA ALA A 3 3.18 4.05 -23.37
C ALA A 3 3.11 4.59 -21.93
N VAL A 4 2.23 4.02 -21.10
CA VAL A 4 2.11 4.41 -19.68
C VAL A 4 3.39 4.03 -18.93
N ILE A 5 3.92 2.83 -19.16
CA ILE A 5 5.15 2.35 -18.51
C ILE A 5 6.34 3.20 -18.94
N ASP A 6 6.44 3.56 -20.23
CA ASP A 6 7.50 4.42 -20.76
C ASP A 6 7.50 5.81 -20.10
N ASP A 7 6.32 6.38 -19.83
CA ASP A 7 6.23 7.67 -19.14
C ASP A 7 6.65 7.58 -17.67
N TRP A 8 6.36 6.48 -16.98
CA TRP A 8 6.89 6.23 -15.63
C TRP A 8 8.40 5.98 -15.64
N ALA A 9 8.94 5.28 -16.64
CA ALA A 9 10.38 5.06 -16.79
C ALA A 9 11.13 6.39 -17.05
N LYS A 10 10.57 7.29 -17.87
CA LYS A 10 11.12 8.65 -18.06
C LYS A 10 11.10 9.45 -16.75
N ALA A 11 9.99 9.39 -16.00
CA ALA A 11 9.87 10.05 -14.70
C ALA A 11 10.90 9.52 -13.71
N GLU A 12 11.10 8.21 -13.66
CA GLU A 12 12.11 7.56 -12.83
C GLU A 12 13.52 8.03 -13.17
N GLY A 13 13.88 8.02 -14.45
CA GLY A 13 15.16 8.51 -14.94
C GLY A 13 15.42 9.98 -14.56
N ALA A 14 14.41 10.83 -14.69
CA ALA A 14 14.50 12.24 -14.32
C ALA A 14 14.64 12.46 -12.79
N GLN A 15 14.18 11.51 -11.97
CA GLN A 15 14.23 11.58 -10.51
C GLN A 15 15.30 10.64 -9.90
N ALA A 16 16.21 10.09 -10.69
CA ALA A 16 17.14 9.04 -10.27
C ALA A 16 17.94 9.40 -9.00
N ALA A 17 18.41 10.65 -8.88
CA ALA A 17 19.19 11.09 -7.71
C ALA A 17 18.34 11.13 -6.43
N LEU A 18 17.08 11.55 -6.52
CA LEU A 18 16.16 11.57 -5.37
C LEU A 18 15.75 10.16 -5.00
N LEU A 19 15.41 9.34 -5.99
CA LEU A 19 15.08 7.94 -5.83
C LEU A 19 16.22 7.16 -5.14
N ALA A 20 17.46 7.36 -5.55
CA ALA A 20 18.63 6.72 -4.93
C ALA A 20 18.76 7.09 -3.44
N ARG A 21 18.48 8.34 -3.06
CA ARG A 21 18.47 8.75 -1.64
C ARG A 21 17.38 8.07 -0.84
N VAL A 22 16.18 7.98 -1.39
CA VAL A 22 15.05 7.31 -0.73
C VAL A 22 15.32 5.81 -0.63
N ALA A 23 15.79 5.18 -1.71
CA ALA A 23 16.17 3.76 -1.71
C ALA A 23 17.26 3.46 -0.65
N GLY A 24 18.26 4.32 -0.51
CA GLY A 24 19.29 4.20 0.53
C GLY A 24 18.70 4.27 1.95
N ARG A 25 17.73 5.15 2.21
CA ARG A 25 17.02 5.22 3.50
C ARG A 25 16.16 3.99 3.75
N MET A 26 15.51 3.48 2.70
CA MET A 26 14.75 2.23 2.80
C MET A 26 15.64 1.04 3.10
N GLY A 27 16.80 0.93 2.45
CA GLY A 27 17.80 -0.11 2.76
C GLY A 27 18.31 -0.04 4.20
N ALA A 28 18.55 1.18 4.72
CA ALA A 28 18.94 1.38 6.12
C ALA A 28 17.80 1.00 7.11
N LEU A 29 16.55 1.26 6.76
CA LEU A 29 15.39 0.83 7.54
C LEU A 29 15.26 -0.70 7.52
N ASP A 30 15.38 -1.31 6.35
CA ASP A 30 15.34 -2.76 6.17
C ASP A 30 16.36 -3.47 7.05
N ASP A 31 17.61 -3.06 6.97
CA ASP A 31 18.71 -3.58 7.75
C ASP A 31 18.49 -3.42 9.29
N ARG A 32 17.96 -2.29 9.73
CA ARG A 32 17.62 -2.09 11.16
C ARG A 32 16.50 -2.99 11.62
N LEU A 33 15.48 -3.20 10.80
CA LEU A 33 14.35 -4.05 11.13
C LEU A 33 14.69 -5.54 11.04
N GLU A 34 15.60 -5.93 10.14
CA GLU A 34 16.10 -7.30 10.05
C GLU A 34 16.90 -7.69 11.31
N ARG A 35 17.77 -6.79 11.77
CA ARG A 35 18.56 -6.99 13.01
C ARG A 35 17.81 -6.71 14.30
N GLY A 36 16.70 -6.04 14.21
CA GLY A 36 15.88 -5.62 15.34
C GLY A 36 14.94 -6.70 15.85
N SER A 37 14.23 -6.39 16.94
CA SER A 37 13.19 -7.28 17.45
C SER A 37 11.97 -7.28 16.53
N LYS A 38 11.23 -8.39 16.47
CA LYS A 38 9.96 -8.48 15.75
C LYS A 38 8.94 -7.41 16.18
N GLY A 39 9.03 -6.94 17.42
CA GLY A 39 8.19 -5.88 17.95
C GLY A 39 8.38 -4.52 17.24
N TRP A 40 9.54 -4.25 16.67
CA TRP A 40 9.77 -2.99 15.93
C TRP A 40 8.98 -2.95 14.63
N ARG A 41 8.93 -4.06 13.89
CA ARG A 41 8.10 -4.17 12.67
C ARG A 41 6.63 -3.95 13.00
N HIS A 42 6.15 -4.57 14.06
CA HIS A 42 4.76 -4.43 14.49
C HIS A 42 4.44 -2.99 14.92
N ARG A 43 5.32 -2.34 15.67
CA ARG A 43 5.15 -0.92 16.05
C ARG A 43 5.14 0.00 14.83
N LEU A 44 6.03 -0.22 13.87
CA LEU A 44 6.05 0.56 12.64
C LEU A 44 4.74 0.40 11.86
N ALA A 45 4.22 -0.84 11.76
CA ALA A 45 2.96 -1.11 11.12
C ALA A 45 1.76 -0.44 11.82
N LEU A 46 1.75 -0.43 13.17
CA LEU A 46 0.71 0.27 13.95
C LEU A 46 0.73 1.78 13.69
N ILE A 47 1.92 2.39 13.65
CA ILE A 47 2.08 3.83 13.39
C ILE A 47 1.64 4.14 11.97
N GLU A 48 2.11 3.41 10.98
CA GLU A 48 1.74 3.60 9.56
C GLU A 48 0.24 3.45 9.36
N ALA A 49 -0.38 2.40 9.92
CA ALA A 49 -1.81 2.18 9.82
C ALA A 49 -2.63 3.29 10.52
N ALA A 50 -2.15 3.78 11.66
CA ALA A 50 -2.80 4.90 12.35
C ALA A 50 -2.72 6.18 11.52
N ASP A 51 -1.54 6.53 10.97
CA ASP A 51 -1.37 7.71 10.10
C ASP A 51 -2.27 7.57 8.84
N LEU A 52 -2.39 6.36 8.29
CA LEU A 52 -3.29 6.06 7.18
C LEU A 52 -4.76 6.27 7.57
N SER A 53 -5.16 5.90 8.81
CA SER A 53 -6.53 6.15 9.29
C SER A 53 -6.87 7.63 9.33
N TRP A 54 -5.93 8.48 9.73
CA TRP A 54 -6.09 9.93 9.70
C TRP A 54 -6.26 10.47 8.29
N TYR A 55 -5.52 9.92 7.33
CA TYR A 55 -5.66 10.25 5.93
C TYR A 55 -7.04 9.87 5.40
N ALA A 56 -7.58 8.73 5.81
CA ALA A 56 -8.91 8.24 5.45
C ALA A 56 -10.07 8.92 6.24
N GLY A 57 -9.75 9.74 7.25
CA GLY A 57 -10.74 10.45 8.08
C GLY A 57 -11.20 9.71 9.34
N ASP A 58 -10.69 8.51 9.59
CA ASP A 58 -11.12 7.64 10.71
C ASP A 58 -10.46 7.99 12.06
N ARG A 59 -9.32 8.65 12.07
CA ARG A 59 -8.59 9.17 13.24
C ARG A 59 -8.34 8.15 14.37
N VAL A 60 -7.92 6.96 14.02
CA VAL A 60 -7.57 5.91 14.99
C VAL A 60 -6.16 6.14 15.53
N SER A 61 -5.96 6.15 16.86
CA SER A 61 -4.63 6.27 17.45
C SER A 61 -3.88 4.92 17.44
N PRO A 62 -2.52 4.92 17.43
CA PRO A 62 -1.73 3.70 17.50
C PRO A 62 -2.02 2.86 18.73
N ASP A 63 -2.22 3.49 19.89
CA ASP A 63 -2.52 2.79 21.16
C ASP A 63 -3.87 2.09 21.10
N ARG A 64 -4.89 2.76 20.57
CA ARG A 64 -6.22 2.17 20.40
C ARG A 64 -6.18 1.01 19.43
N LEU A 65 -5.42 1.14 18.34
CA LEU A 65 -5.23 0.08 17.36
C LEU A 65 -4.46 -1.11 17.95
N ALA A 66 -3.44 -0.86 18.78
CA ALA A 66 -2.71 -1.91 19.47
C ALA A 66 -3.62 -2.70 20.44
N LEU A 67 -4.47 -2.02 21.19
CA LEU A 67 -5.47 -2.66 22.06
C LEU A 67 -6.47 -3.49 21.26
N TRP A 68 -7.00 -2.96 20.17
CA TRP A 68 -7.92 -3.68 19.28
C TRP A 68 -7.30 -4.96 18.71
N THR A 69 -6.08 -4.88 18.20
CA THR A 69 -5.40 -6.01 17.57
C THR A 69 -4.95 -7.08 18.56
N SER A 70 -4.60 -6.68 19.78
CA SER A 70 -4.14 -7.62 20.84
C SER A 70 -5.26 -8.23 21.67
N MET A 71 -6.29 -7.47 21.97
CA MET A 71 -7.32 -7.88 22.93
C MET A 71 -8.68 -8.18 22.28
N ARG A 72 -8.84 -7.97 20.98
CA ARG A 72 -10.11 -8.10 20.25
C ARG A 72 -11.25 -7.38 20.99
N LEU A 73 -10.97 -6.20 21.52
CA LEU A 73 -11.99 -5.41 22.23
C LEU A 73 -13.10 -5.08 21.24
N SER A 74 -14.33 -5.43 21.61
CA SER A 74 -15.53 -4.97 20.92
C SER A 74 -15.61 -3.46 21.12
N GLY A 75 -15.33 -2.70 20.06
CA GLY A 75 -15.49 -1.25 20.09
C GLY A 75 -16.95 -0.85 20.20
N VAL A 76 -17.20 0.39 20.57
CA VAL A 76 -18.50 1.03 20.37
C VAL A 76 -18.84 0.92 18.87
N GLN A 77 -20.07 0.62 18.55
CA GLN A 77 -20.51 0.20 17.20
C GLN A 77 -20.10 1.15 16.08
N ASP A 78 -20.00 2.45 16.35
CA ASP A 78 -19.64 3.50 15.36
C ASP A 78 -18.18 3.42 14.87
N ASP A 79 -17.26 2.85 15.69
CA ASP A 79 -15.84 2.76 15.34
C ASP A 79 -15.40 1.37 14.84
N SER A 80 -16.28 0.38 14.91
CA SER A 80 -15.92 -1.01 14.61
C SER A 80 -15.46 -1.21 13.17
N ASN A 81 -16.09 -0.54 12.21
CA ASN A 81 -15.74 -0.62 10.80
C ASN A 81 -14.37 0.03 10.51
N ALA A 82 -14.11 1.20 11.10
CA ALA A 82 -12.82 1.87 11.01
C ALA A 82 -11.71 1.00 11.60
N LEU A 83 -11.91 0.47 12.81
CA LEU A 83 -10.97 -0.42 13.48
C LEU A 83 -10.75 -1.73 12.71
N ALA A 84 -11.78 -2.29 12.09
CA ALA A 84 -11.67 -3.50 11.27
C ALA A 84 -10.81 -3.24 10.01
N ARG A 85 -11.06 -2.13 9.28
CA ARG A 85 -10.26 -1.72 8.12
C ARG A 85 -8.81 -1.47 8.48
N ILE A 86 -8.57 -0.67 9.52
CA ILE A 86 -7.21 -0.34 9.93
C ILE A 86 -6.52 -1.56 10.55
N GLY A 87 -7.23 -2.42 11.28
CA GLY A 87 -6.74 -3.70 11.74
C GLY A 87 -6.33 -4.64 10.60
N TRP A 88 -7.09 -4.63 9.48
CA TRP A 88 -6.69 -5.30 8.24
C TRP A 88 -5.36 -4.74 7.73
N ALA A 89 -5.21 -3.41 7.66
CA ALA A 89 -3.97 -2.77 7.22
C ALA A 89 -2.76 -3.22 8.07
N VAL A 90 -2.90 -3.25 9.41
CA VAL A 90 -1.82 -3.75 10.28
C VAL A 90 -1.44 -5.20 9.93
N ARG A 91 -2.43 -6.09 9.74
CA ARG A 91 -2.14 -7.49 9.38
C ARG A 91 -1.36 -7.59 8.08
N ARG A 92 -1.74 -6.80 7.06
CA ARG A 92 -1.06 -6.80 5.75
C ARG A 92 0.32 -6.13 5.79
N LEU A 93 0.51 -5.12 6.63
CA LEU A 93 1.82 -4.49 6.84
C LEU A 93 2.76 -5.33 7.72
N THR A 94 2.25 -6.27 8.50
CA THR A 94 3.08 -7.14 9.35
C THR A 94 3.38 -8.50 8.75
N GLY A 95 2.64 -8.93 7.71
CA GLY A 95 2.84 -10.25 7.10
C GLY A 95 1.76 -10.64 6.09
N GLY A 96 1.66 -11.94 5.88
CA GLY A 96 0.74 -12.55 4.93
C GLY A 96 1.27 -12.54 3.48
N PRO A 97 0.46 -13.04 2.52
CA PRO A 97 0.84 -13.08 1.11
C PRO A 97 1.17 -11.69 0.58
N GLY A 98 2.01 -11.62 -0.44
CA GLY A 98 2.27 -10.37 -1.16
C GLY A 98 1.12 -10.03 -2.12
N PRO A 99 0.89 -8.74 -2.41
CA PRO A 99 -0.18 -8.34 -3.31
C PRO A 99 0.01 -8.83 -4.75
N MET A 100 1.26 -9.04 -5.17
CA MET A 100 1.59 -9.54 -6.51
C MET A 100 1.47 -11.06 -6.64
N THR A 101 1.32 -11.79 -5.53
CA THR A 101 1.17 -13.25 -5.53
C THR A 101 -0.29 -13.67 -5.69
N ASP A 102 -1.17 -13.02 -4.94
CA ASP A 102 -2.62 -13.27 -4.96
C ASP A 102 -3.33 -12.05 -4.39
N LEU A 103 -3.78 -11.16 -5.28
CA LEU A 103 -4.40 -9.89 -4.88
C LEU A 103 -5.74 -10.12 -4.18
N ALA A 104 -6.54 -11.09 -4.59
CA ALA A 104 -7.82 -11.41 -3.96
C ALA A 104 -7.63 -11.89 -2.53
N ALA A 105 -6.67 -12.79 -2.31
CA ALA A 105 -6.30 -13.23 -0.96
C ALA A 105 -5.68 -12.10 -0.13
N PHE A 106 -4.89 -11.24 -0.75
CA PHE A 106 -4.31 -10.08 -0.08
C PHE A 106 -5.39 -9.11 0.42
N LEU A 107 -6.46 -8.92 -0.35
CA LEU A 107 -7.57 -8.04 -0.02
C LEU A 107 -8.69 -8.72 0.79
N ASP A 108 -8.54 -9.99 1.17
CA ASP A 108 -9.59 -10.81 1.81
C ASP A 108 -10.88 -10.93 0.97
N ARG A 109 -10.78 -10.91 -0.37
CA ARG A 109 -11.91 -10.95 -1.31
C ARG A 109 -12.10 -12.33 -1.96
N ARG A 110 -12.15 -13.37 -1.16
CA ARG A 110 -12.32 -14.76 -1.66
C ARG A 110 -13.76 -15.25 -1.66
N ASP A 111 -14.75 -14.40 -1.43
CA ASP A 111 -16.12 -14.86 -1.27
C ASP A 111 -16.83 -14.95 -2.63
N PRO A 112 -17.20 -16.17 -3.10
CA PRO A 112 -17.84 -16.37 -4.39
C PRO A 112 -19.34 -16.05 -4.40
N GLU A 113 -19.95 -15.64 -3.28
CA GLU A 113 -21.39 -15.53 -3.14
C GLU A 113 -21.99 -14.16 -3.47
N THR A 114 -21.20 -13.14 -3.75
CA THR A 114 -21.75 -11.87 -4.21
C THR A 114 -21.82 -11.86 -5.73
N ILE A 115 -22.87 -12.48 -6.27
CA ILE A 115 -23.20 -12.44 -7.69
C ILE A 115 -23.72 -11.03 -8.01
N GLU A 116 -22.82 -10.12 -8.38
CA GLU A 116 -23.19 -8.92 -9.11
C GLU A 116 -23.21 -9.25 -10.61
N ASP A 117 -24.40 -9.42 -11.15
CA ASP A 117 -24.70 -10.01 -12.45
C ASP A 117 -24.37 -9.12 -13.67
N THR A 118 -23.67 -7.98 -13.53
CA THR A 118 -23.38 -7.09 -14.66
C THR A 118 -22.11 -6.24 -14.56
N ALA A 119 -21.35 -6.30 -13.48
CA ALA A 119 -20.07 -5.64 -13.39
C ALA A 119 -18.94 -6.63 -13.74
N GLU A 120 -17.94 -6.16 -14.50
CA GLU A 120 -16.70 -6.89 -14.71
C GLU A 120 -16.20 -7.45 -13.38
N ARG A 121 -15.95 -8.75 -13.34
CA ARG A 121 -15.59 -9.44 -12.10
C ARG A 121 -14.35 -8.84 -11.48
N PHE A 122 -14.27 -8.85 -10.15
CA PHE A 122 -13.08 -8.36 -9.45
C PHE A 122 -11.80 -9.03 -9.97
N GLU A 123 -11.87 -10.35 -10.26
CA GLU A 123 -10.74 -11.12 -10.77
C GLU A 123 -10.22 -10.59 -12.11
N ASP A 124 -11.12 -10.17 -13.01
CA ASP A 124 -10.75 -9.64 -14.33
C ASP A 124 -10.04 -8.29 -14.18
N ARG A 125 -10.58 -7.39 -13.34
CA ARG A 125 -9.94 -6.10 -13.01
C ARG A 125 -8.60 -6.29 -12.30
N ALA A 126 -8.54 -7.22 -11.35
CA ALA A 126 -7.32 -7.57 -10.63
C ALA A 126 -6.25 -8.14 -11.56
N SER A 127 -6.65 -9.03 -12.49
CA SER A 127 -5.74 -9.57 -13.50
C SER A 127 -5.16 -8.47 -14.37
N GLY A 128 -5.97 -7.56 -14.91
CA GLY A 128 -5.50 -6.45 -15.73
C GLY A 128 -4.53 -5.52 -14.98
N TRP A 129 -4.79 -5.24 -13.71
CA TRP A 129 -3.88 -4.45 -12.89
C TRP A 129 -2.56 -5.20 -12.60
N ILE A 130 -2.63 -6.49 -12.26
CA ILE A 130 -1.45 -7.35 -12.03
C ILE A 130 -0.60 -7.45 -13.31
N ASP A 131 -1.22 -7.61 -14.48
CA ASP A 131 -0.51 -7.67 -15.75
C ASP A 131 0.24 -6.35 -16.02
N GLY A 132 -0.39 -5.20 -15.77
CA GLY A 132 0.25 -3.89 -15.85
C GLY A 132 1.42 -3.75 -14.88
N MET A 133 1.27 -4.19 -13.64
CA MET A 133 2.32 -4.17 -12.62
C MET A 133 3.47 -5.13 -12.96
N THR A 134 3.18 -6.26 -13.59
CA THR A 134 4.18 -7.25 -14.04
C THR A 134 4.96 -6.71 -15.24
N ALA A 135 4.28 -6.08 -16.19
CA ALA A 135 4.95 -5.42 -17.33
C ALA A 135 5.87 -4.27 -16.89
N ALA A 136 5.61 -3.67 -15.72
CA ALA A 136 6.43 -2.62 -15.12
C ALA A 136 7.51 -3.17 -14.14
N ALA A 137 7.87 -4.45 -14.24
CA ALA A 137 8.81 -5.08 -13.29
C ALA A 137 10.22 -4.47 -13.31
N ASP A 138 10.62 -3.86 -14.42
CA ASP A 138 11.92 -3.20 -14.59
C ASP A 138 12.00 -1.83 -13.88
N LEU A 139 10.87 -1.24 -13.49
CA LEU A 139 10.86 -0.02 -12.69
C LEU A 139 11.32 -0.32 -11.25
N HIS A 140 11.98 0.67 -10.66
CA HIS A 140 12.31 0.59 -9.23
C HIS A 140 11.05 0.34 -8.38
N PRO A 141 11.10 -0.50 -7.33
CA PRO A 141 9.92 -0.85 -6.52
C PRO A 141 9.11 0.35 -6.03
N ILE A 142 9.75 1.46 -5.65
CA ILE A 142 9.07 2.69 -5.23
C ILE A 142 8.31 3.32 -6.40
N THR A 143 8.91 3.41 -7.58
CA THR A 143 8.25 3.95 -8.79
C THR A 143 7.07 3.08 -9.19
N ARG A 144 7.27 1.76 -9.21
CA ARG A 144 6.22 0.79 -9.50
C ARG A 144 5.07 0.87 -8.49
N ALA A 145 5.36 1.05 -7.22
CA ALA A 145 4.35 1.25 -6.18
C ALA A 145 3.54 2.54 -6.39
N CYS A 146 4.21 3.64 -6.71
CA CYS A 146 3.57 4.91 -7.04
C CYS A 146 2.64 4.76 -8.25
N MET A 147 3.11 4.13 -9.33
CA MET A 147 2.29 3.81 -10.50
C MET A 147 1.07 2.97 -10.13
N GLY A 148 1.28 1.87 -9.41
CA GLY A 148 0.21 0.95 -9.00
C GLY A 148 -0.85 1.62 -8.13
N PHE A 149 -0.46 2.51 -7.22
CA PHE A 149 -1.37 3.31 -6.41
C PHE A 149 -2.26 4.21 -7.28
N HIS A 150 -1.68 4.91 -8.25
CA HIS A 150 -2.45 5.81 -9.11
C HIS A 150 -3.30 5.08 -10.16
N LEU A 151 -2.92 3.88 -10.56
CA LEU A 151 -3.72 3.03 -11.45
C LEU A 151 -4.85 2.29 -10.71
N TRP A 152 -4.80 2.22 -9.37
CA TRP A 152 -5.77 1.47 -8.56
C TRP A 152 -7.22 1.89 -8.81
N SER A 153 -7.47 3.19 -8.77
CA SER A 153 -8.81 3.74 -9.02
C SER A 153 -9.26 3.54 -10.46
N LEU A 154 -8.33 3.64 -11.43
CA LEU A 154 -8.61 3.42 -12.85
C LEU A 154 -8.95 1.95 -13.13
N ALA A 155 -8.33 1.03 -12.41
CA ALA A 155 -8.62 -0.39 -12.48
C ALA A 155 -9.90 -0.78 -11.73
N GLY A 156 -10.54 0.13 -11.00
CA GLY A 156 -11.78 -0.14 -10.27
C GLY A 156 -11.62 -1.14 -9.12
N LEU A 157 -10.42 -1.25 -8.52
CA LEU A 157 -10.09 -2.27 -7.51
C LEU A 157 -10.54 -1.90 -6.10
N GLY A 158 -10.68 -0.60 -5.80
CA GLY A 158 -11.10 -0.10 -4.50
C GLY A 158 -12.61 0.06 -4.40
N GLN A 159 -13.15 -0.06 -3.19
CA GLN A 159 -14.49 0.46 -2.90
C GLN A 159 -14.44 1.99 -2.95
N HIS A 160 -15.56 2.63 -3.29
CA HIS A 160 -15.62 4.10 -3.42
C HIS A 160 -15.05 4.82 -2.20
N GLY A 161 -13.99 5.61 -2.43
CA GLY A 161 -13.33 6.42 -1.40
C GLY A 161 -12.36 5.71 -0.47
N ASP A 162 -12.17 4.39 -0.59
CA ASP A 162 -11.23 3.66 0.24
C ASP A 162 -9.85 3.58 -0.40
N GLN A 163 -8.97 4.50 0.00
CA GLN A 163 -7.57 4.51 -0.44
C GLN A 163 -6.65 3.67 0.47
N ILE A 164 -7.17 3.08 1.54
CA ILE A 164 -6.38 2.28 2.47
C ILE A 164 -5.81 1.05 1.77
N GLU A 165 -6.65 0.33 1.03
CA GLU A 165 -6.21 -0.84 0.27
C GLU A 165 -5.14 -0.50 -0.76
N ALA A 166 -5.35 0.58 -1.54
CA ALA A 166 -4.37 1.06 -2.53
C ALA A 166 -3.03 1.41 -1.86
N THR A 167 -3.07 2.14 -0.74
CA THR A 167 -1.87 2.56 -0.02
C THR A 167 -1.12 1.38 0.59
N VAL A 168 -1.82 0.46 1.25
CA VAL A 168 -1.21 -0.75 1.84
C VAL A 168 -0.60 -1.64 0.76
N THR A 169 -1.28 -1.79 -0.38
CA THR A 169 -0.76 -2.53 -1.53
C THR A 169 0.52 -1.89 -2.06
N ALA A 170 0.51 -0.58 -2.27
CA ALA A 170 1.66 0.18 -2.73
C ALA A 170 2.82 0.13 -1.72
N ALA A 171 2.55 0.26 -0.42
CA ALA A 171 3.55 0.14 0.64
C ALA A 171 4.27 -1.22 0.60
N ARG A 172 3.53 -2.31 0.36
CA ARG A 172 4.09 -3.65 0.22
C ARG A 172 4.94 -3.80 -1.04
N ILE A 173 4.52 -3.22 -2.17
CA ILE A 173 5.30 -3.24 -3.43
C ILE A 173 6.57 -2.40 -3.29
N ALA A 174 6.50 -1.23 -2.67
CA ALA A 174 7.64 -0.32 -2.51
C ALA A 174 8.79 -0.89 -1.66
N ALA A 175 8.50 -1.85 -0.80
CA ALA A 175 9.53 -2.55 -0.03
C ALA A 175 10.43 -3.45 -0.89
N GLY A 176 9.99 -3.83 -2.10
CA GLY A 176 10.73 -4.77 -2.94
C GLY A 176 11.01 -6.08 -2.22
N ASP A 177 12.26 -6.56 -2.30
CA ASP A 177 12.72 -7.82 -1.70
C ASP A 177 13.25 -7.63 -0.27
N GLY A 178 12.81 -6.59 0.44
CA GLY A 178 13.22 -6.30 1.82
C GLY A 178 12.93 -7.47 2.77
N ARG A 179 13.90 -7.83 3.60
CA ARG A 179 13.79 -8.93 4.59
C ARG A 179 13.34 -8.43 5.96
N GLY A 180 13.80 -7.25 6.32
CA GLY A 180 13.43 -6.56 7.55
C GLY A 180 12.17 -5.74 7.41
N ALA A 181 12.14 -4.85 6.42
CA ALA A 181 11.01 -4.00 6.08
C ALA A 181 10.18 -4.62 4.95
N ILE A 182 9.09 -5.26 5.28
CA ILE A 182 8.17 -5.84 4.27
C ILE A 182 7.19 -4.81 3.70
N PHE A 183 7.28 -3.58 4.10
CA PHE A 183 6.54 -2.43 3.55
C PHE A 183 7.36 -1.15 3.68
N ALA A 184 7.13 -0.19 2.79
CA ALA A 184 7.64 1.16 2.90
C ALA A 184 6.63 2.04 3.64
N PRO A 185 7.04 2.81 4.67
CA PRO A 185 6.13 3.74 5.35
C PRO A 185 5.82 4.92 4.42
N ILE A 186 4.60 4.96 3.88
CA ILE A 186 4.13 6.00 2.95
C ILE A 186 3.30 7.05 3.69
N ALA A 187 2.34 6.63 4.52
CA ALA A 187 1.44 7.54 5.22
C ALA A 187 2.16 8.35 6.30
N LYS A 188 3.16 7.76 6.98
CA LYS A 188 3.99 8.45 7.97
C LYS A 188 4.79 9.62 7.38
N GLY A 189 5.11 9.60 6.11
CA GLY A 189 5.75 10.71 5.40
C GLY A 189 4.83 11.90 5.14
N GLY A 190 3.55 11.74 5.43
CA GLY A 190 2.49 12.71 5.17
C GLY A 190 1.67 12.35 3.94
N ALA A 191 0.43 12.87 3.89
CA ALA A 191 -0.51 12.57 2.82
C ALA A 191 -0.20 13.27 1.48
N GLY A 192 0.92 13.97 1.36
CA GLY A 192 1.30 14.71 0.14
C GLY A 192 1.39 13.78 -1.07
N GLY A 193 2.14 12.70 -0.96
CA GLY A 193 2.28 11.70 -2.03
C GLY A 193 0.95 11.03 -2.40
N LEU A 194 0.13 10.72 -1.40
CA LEU A 194 -1.18 10.07 -1.61
C LEU A 194 -2.21 10.99 -2.28
N ARG A 195 -2.01 12.30 -2.23
CA ARG A 195 -2.88 13.31 -2.86
C ARG A 195 -2.30 13.88 -4.15
N ALA A 196 -1.11 13.43 -4.54
CA ALA A 196 -0.44 13.94 -5.73
C ALA A 196 -1.30 13.68 -6.98
N ALA A 197 -1.37 14.70 -7.84
CA ALA A 197 -2.06 14.65 -9.12
C ALA A 197 -1.06 15.01 -10.25
N GLY A 198 -1.52 15.00 -11.49
CA GLY A 198 -0.72 15.37 -12.63
C GLY A 198 -0.04 14.18 -13.33
N LEU A 199 1.07 14.46 -14.00
CA LEU A 199 1.84 13.48 -14.77
C LEU A 199 2.71 12.58 -13.85
N PRO A 200 3.23 11.47 -14.34
CA PRO A 200 4.08 10.56 -13.58
C PRO A 200 5.25 11.24 -12.86
N PHE A 201 5.90 12.22 -13.51
CA PHE A 201 6.99 12.98 -12.90
C PHE A 201 6.57 13.72 -11.63
N GLU A 202 5.46 14.44 -11.66
CA GLU A 202 4.93 15.21 -10.54
C GLU A 202 4.51 14.28 -9.40
N ARG A 203 3.81 13.20 -9.72
CA ARG A 203 3.38 12.19 -8.75
C ARG A 203 4.56 11.54 -8.06
N LEU A 204 5.58 11.11 -8.83
CA LEU A 204 6.77 10.50 -8.27
C LEU A 204 7.58 11.49 -7.41
N THR A 205 7.65 12.77 -7.80
CA THR A 205 8.29 13.82 -7.00
C THR A 205 7.68 13.93 -5.60
N HIS A 206 6.37 13.82 -5.48
CA HIS A 206 5.69 13.88 -4.18
C HIS A 206 5.84 12.59 -3.35
N TRP A 207 6.15 11.47 -3.99
CA TRP A 207 6.39 10.20 -3.31
C TRP A 207 7.82 10.08 -2.77
N LEU A 208 8.77 10.77 -3.38
CA LEU A 208 10.19 10.76 -3.03
C LEU A 208 10.56 11.89 -2.07
#